data_151efc0e5111bb47c040bbcd5ef7bb3e
#
_entry.id   151efc0e5111bb47c040bbcd5ef7bb3e
#
_cell.length_a   1.000
_cell.length_b   1.000
_cell.length_c   1.000
_cell.angle_alpha   90.00
_cell.angle_beta   90.00
_cell.angle_gamma   90.00
#
_symmetry.space_group_name_H-M   'P 1'
#
loop_
_entity.id
_entity.type
_entity.pdbx_description
1 polymer ?
#
loop_
_entity_poly.entity_id
_entity_poly.type
_entity_poly.pdbx_seq_one_letter_code
_entity_poly.pdbx_strand_id
1 'polypeptide(L)'
;MEEHPFTAENAPLVFRAMADATRLRILDFLLSGERCVTELCQTLQLSQPFCSRHLGVLRHARLVVTRRDAQRVVYSLHPAVRAELHKRSRVLDLGCCEVRFPVQDVP
;
A
#
# COMPACT_ATOMS: atom_id res chain seq x y z
N MET A 1 -11.80 19.77 8.68
CA MET A 1 -12.13 19.28 7.32
C MET A 1 -11.01 18.36 6.88
N GLU A 2 -11.34 17.12 6.61
CA GLU A 2 -10.33 16.15 6.19
C GLU A 2 -10.01 16.35 4.72
N GLU A 3 -8.72 16.51 4.42
CA GLU A 3 -8.29 16.56 3.05
C GLU A 3 -8.29 15.14 2.47
N HIS A 4 -8.77 15.03 1.26
CA HIS A 4 -8.68 13.77 0.54
C HIS A 4 -7.20 13.44 0.32
N PRO A 5 -6.74 12.20 0.60
CA PRO A 5 -5.32 11.86 0.50
C PRO A 5 -4.77 11.96 -0.92
N PHE A 6 -5.63 11.95 -1.91
CA PHE A 6 -5.21 12.01 -3.31
C PHE A 6 -5.86 13.18 -4.01
N THR A 7 -5.07 13.84 -4.84
CA THR A 7 -5.50 14.98 -5.65
C THR A 7 -5.23 14.65 -7.11
N ALA A 8 -5.76 15.50 -8.00
CA ALA A 8 -5.48 15.34 -9.42
C ALA A 8 -3.98 15.39 -9.72
N GLU A 9 -3.22 16.12 -8.89
CA GLU A 9 -1.79 16.26 -9.11
C GLU A 9 -1.01 15.00 -8.77
N ASN A 10 -1.39 14.28 -7.70
CA ASN A 10 -0.65 13.09 -7.31
C ASN A 10 -1.30 11.79 -7.79
N ALA A 11 -2.49 11.83 -8.38
CA ALA A 11 -3.14 10.65 -8.92
C ALA A 11 -2.26 9.87 -9.91
N PRO A 12 -1.54 10.52 -10.83
CA PRO A 12 -0.67 9.76 -11.74
C PRO A 12 0.42 8.96 -11.03
N LEU A 13 0.97 9.48 -9.94
CA LEU A 13 1.96 8.74 -9.15
C LEU A 13 1.33 7.50 -8.53
N VAL A 14 0.11 7.64 -8.03
CA VAL A 14 -0.62 6.52 -7.43
C VAL A 14 -0.90 5.45 -8.48
N PHE A 15 -1.41 5.85 -9.64
CA PHE A 15 -1.67 4.90 -10.72
C PHE A 15 -0.40 4.17 -11.14
N ARG A 16 0.69 4.91 -11.29
CA ARG A 16 1.96 4.30 -11.68
C ARG A 16 2.45 3.31 -10.63
N ALA A 17 2.33 3.68 -9.35
CA ALA A 17 2.74 2.79 -8.28
C ALA A 17 1.88 1.53 -8.21
N MET A 18 0.61 1.63 -8.57
CA MET A 18 -0.31 0.50 -8.53
C MET A 18 -0.30 -0.34 -9.80
N ALA A 19 0.35 0.12 -10.86
CA ALA A 19 0.37 -0.58 -12.14
C ALA A 19 1.47 -1.65 -12.19
N ASP A 20 1.50 -2.50 -11.17
CA ASP A 20 2.49 -3.57 -11.06
C ASP A 20 1.92 -4.67 -10.15
N ALA A 21 1.98 -5.90 -10.62
CA ALA A 21 1.39 -7.02 -9.90
C ALA A 21 2.00 -7.21 -8.51
N THR A 22 3.32 -7.07 -8.39
CA THR A 22 3.99 -7.23 -7.11
C THR A 22 3.55 -6.16 -6.12
N ARG A 23 3.49 -4.91 -6.58
CA ARG A 23 3.07 -3.82 -5.70
C ARG A 23 1.62 -3.96 -5.26
N LEU A 24 0.75 -4.44 -6.13
CA LEU A 24 -0.64 -4.72 -5.73
C LEU A 24 -0.70 -5.82 -4.67
N ARG A 25 0.13 -6.84 -4.80
CA ARG A 25 0.21 -7.90 -3.78
C ARG A 25 0.67 -7.35 -2.44
N ILE A 26 1.66 -6.46 -2.47
CA ILE A 26 2.15 -5.83 -1.24
C ILE A 26 1.04 -5.03 -0.57
N LEU A 27 0.34 -4.19 -1.33
CA LEU A 27 -0.75 -3.39 -0.80
C LEU A 27 -1.86 -4.26 -0.21
N ASP A 28 -2.21 -5.31 -0.93
CA ASP A 28 -3.25 -6.22 -0.48
C ASP A 28 -2.86 -6.92 0.83
N PHE A 29 -1.60 -7.31 0.95
CA PHE A 29 -1.09 -7.92 2.17
C PHE A 29 -1.17 -6.93 3.33
N LEU A 30 -0.82 -5.66 3.09
CA LEU A 30 -0.84 -4.63 4.13
C LEU A 30 -2.26 -4.22 4.54
N LEU A 31 -3.27 -4.59 3.76
CA LEU A 31 -4.66 -4.36 4.15
C LEU A 31 -5.01 -5.10 5.45
N SER A 32 -4.39 -6.24 5.70
CA SER A 32 -4.65 -7.02 6.90
C SER A 32 -3.85 -6.54 8.11
N GLY A 33 -2.94 -5.60 7.93
CA GLY A 33 -2.17 -5.04 9.03
C GLY A 33 -0.74 -4.71 8.64
N GLU A 34 -0.03 -4.07 9.55
CA GLU A 34 1.37 -3.71 9.32
C GLU A 34 2.28 -4.95 9.29
N ARG A 35 3.38 -4.83 8.55
CA ARG A 35 4.37 -5.92 8.44
C ARG A 35 5.76 -5.33 8.35
N CYS A 36 6.74 -6.00 8.92
CA CYS A 36 8.12 -5.60 8.70
C CYS A 36 8.60 -6.12 7.34
N VAL A 37 9.68 -5.52 6.83
CA VAL A 37 10.21 -5.86 5.51
C VAL A 37 10.51 -7.36 5.40
N THR A 38 11.09 -7.94 6.45
CA THR A 38 11.44 -9.35 6.44
C THR A 38 10.20 -10.24 6.24
N GLU A 39 9.12 -9.92 6.94
CA GLU A 39 7.87 -10.67 6.80
C GLU A 39 7.30 -10.54 5.38
N LEU A 40 7.33 -9.33 4.84
CA LEU A 40 6.85 -9.10 3.48
C LEU A 40 7.63 -9.92 2.47
N CYS A 41 8.96 -9.88 2.57
CA CYS A 41 9.82 -10.61 1.65
C CYS A 41 9.57 -12.11 1.73
N GLN A 42 9.51 -12.65 2.94
CA GLN A 42 9.32 -14.08 3.13
C GLN A 42 7.95 -14.54 2.64
N THR A 43 6.91 -13.83 3.01
CA THR A 43 5.54 -14.21 2.65
C THR A 43 5.32 -14.13 1.15
N LEU A 44 5.83 -13.08 0.50
CA LEU A 44 5.65 -12.88 -0.92
C LEU A 44 6.72 -13.57 -1.76
N GLN A 45 7.70 -14.23 -1.11
CA GLN A 45 8.78 -14.96 -1.77
C GLN A 45 9.59 -14.06 -2.69
N LEU A 46 9.98 -12.89 -2.15
CA LEU A 46 10.77 -11.91 -2.88
C LEU A 46 12.11 -11.73 -2.21
N SER A 47 13.13 -11.42 -3.00
CA SER A 47 14.41 -11.01 -2.42
C SER A 47 14.22 -9.66 -1.73
N GLN A 48 15.01 -9.39 -0.70
CA GLN A 48 14.87 -8.14 0.03
C GLN A 48 15.16 -6.91 -0.82
N PRO A 49 16.22 -6.89 -1.66
CA PRO A 49 16.43 -5.74 -2.53
C PRO A 49 15.28 -5.48 -3.48
N PHE A 50 14.69 -6.53 -4.04
CA PHE A 50 13.55 -6.41 -4.94
C PHE A 50 12.32 -5.85 -4.21
N CYS A 51 12.03 -6.42 -3.03
CA CYS A 51 10.92 -5.98 -2.21
C CYS A 51 11.09 -4.51 -1.80
N SER A 52 12.30 -4.15 -1.35
CA SER A 52 12.59 -2.79 -0.90
C SER A 52 12.42 -1.77 -2.03
N ARG A 53 12.76 -2.14 -3.26
CA ARG A 53 12.57 -1.26 -4.41
C ARG A 53 11.09 -0.96 -4.63
N HIS A 54 10.26 -1.98 -4.59
CA HIS A 54 8.82 -1.80 -4.74
C HIS A 54 8.20 -1.02 -3.59
N LEU A 55 8.66 -1.28 -2.37
CA LEU A 55 8.21 -0.52 -1.21
C LEU A 55 8.57 0.95 -1.32
N GLY A 56 9.75 1.25 -1.88
CA GLY A 56 10.16 2.63 -2.12
C GLY A 56 9.22 3.36 -3.07
N VAL A 57 8.80 2.69 -4.13
CA VAL A 57 7.85 3.27 -5.09
C VAL A 57 6.51 3.57 -4.40
N LEU A 58 6.01 2.62 -3.60
CA LEU A 58 4.76 2.80 -2.88
C LEU A 58 4.84 3.92 -1.85
N ARG A 59 5.97 4.03 -1.16
CA ARG A 59 6.18 5.09 -0.18
C ARG A 59 6.23 6.45 -0.84
N HIS A 60 6.90 6.56 -1.97
CA HIS A 60 6.99 7.81 -2.72
C HIS A 60 5.60 8.28 -3.18
N ALA A 61 4.74 7.33 -3.53
CA ALA A 61 3.37 7.63 -3.93
C ALA A 61 2.43 7.87 -2.73
N ARG A 62 2.96 7.78 -1.51
CA ARG A 62 2.22 7.98 -0.26
C ARG A 62 1.11 6.96 -0.03
N LEU A 63 1.30 5.77 -0.57
CA LEU A 63 0.38 4.66 -0.33
C LEU A 63 0.74 3.91 0.95
N VAL A 64 2.01 3.93 1.32
CA VAL A 64 2.50 3.29 2.53
C VAL A 64 3.39 4.24 3.31
N VAL A 65 3.50 3.98 4.61
CA VAL A 65 4.39 4.70 5.51
C VAL A 65 5.22 3.70 6.29
N THR A 66 6.30 4.19 6.90
CA THR A 66 7.19 3.35 7.67
C THR A 66 7.33 3.87 9.08
N ARG A 67 7.65 2.97 9.99
CA ARG A 67 8.11 3.34 11.32
C ARG A 67 9.21 2.38 11.72
N ARG A 68 10.07 2.83 12.62
CA ARG A 68 11.13 1.97 13.12
C ARG A 68 10.69 1.35 14.44
N ASP A 69 10.86 0.05 14.55
CA ASP A 69 10.57 -0.71 15.77
C ASP A 69 11.83 -1.48 16.12
N ALA A 70 12.61 -0.95 17.07
CA ALA A 70 13.94 -1.45 17.38
C ALA A 70 14.81 -1.44 16.13
N GLN A 71 15.24 -2.60 15.64
CA GLN A 71 16.07 -2.67 14.43
C GLN A 71 15.27 -3.00 13.18
N ARG A 72 13.93 -3.09 13.32
CA ARG A 72 13.08 -3.47 12.20
C ARG A 72 12.43 -2.23 11.60
N VAL A 73 12.22 -2.29 10.29
CA VAL A 73 11.44 -1.27 9.59
C VAL A 73 10.07 -1.89 9.30
N VAL A 74 9.04 -1.25 9.83
CA VAL A 74 7.67 -1.73 9.72
C VAL A 74 6.93 -0.86 8.71
N TYR A 75 6.29 -1.51 7.75
CA TYR A 75 5.48 -0.85 6.73
C TYR A 75 4.00 -1.03 7.03
N SER A 76 3.24 0.02 6.77
CA SER A 76 1.79 -0.03 6.88
C SER A 76 1.19 0.83 5.79
N LEU A 77 -0.09 0.63 5.52
CA LEU A 77 -0.81 1.53 4.63
C LEU A 77 -0.81 2.92 5.25
N HIS A 78 -0.69 3.95 4.42
CA HIS A 78 -0.84 5.31 4.88
C HIS A 78 -2.17 5.44 5.63
N PRO A 79 -2.22 6.14 6.78
CA PRO A 79 -3.46 6.21 7.58
C PRO A 79 -4.67 6.67 6.78
N ALA A 80 -4.49 7.64 5.89
CA ALA A 80 -5.59 8.14 5.08
C ALA A 80 -6.09 7.09 4.08
N VAL A 81 -5.16 6.30 3.51
CA VAL A 81 -5.50 5.21 2.61
C VAL A 81 -6.25 4.12 3.37
N ARG A 82 -5.75 3.77 4.54
CA ARG A 82 -6.38 2.76 5.37
C ARG A 82 -7.80 3.16 5.74
N ALA A 83 -7.99 4.42 6.13
CA ALA A 83 -9.31 4.93 6.49
C ALA A 83 -10.29 4.83 5.32
N GLU A 84 -9.84 5.22 4.11
CA GLU A 84 -10.68 5.14 2.92
C GLU A 84 -11.07 3.70 2.60
N LEU A 85 -10.13 2.78 2.68
CA LEU A 85 -10.39 1.38 2.35
C LEU A 85 -11.33 0.73 3.36
N HIS A 86 -11.19 1.06 4.63
CA HIS A 86 -12.10 0.55 5.67
C HIS A 86 -13.49 1.15 5.52
N LYS A 87 -13.57 2.44 5.22
CA LYS A 87 -14.83 3.16 5.09
C LYS A 87 -15.66 2.65 3.92
N ARG A 88 -15.01 2.27 2.82
CA ARG A 88 -15.70 1.95 1.58
C ARG A 88 -15.47 0.52 1.11
N SER A 89 -15.24 -0.38 2.04
CA SER A 89 -15.16 -1.81 1.71
C SER A 89 -14.12 -2.10 0.63
N ARG A 90 -12.87 -1.72 0.88
CA ARG A 90 -11.74 -1.98 0.00
C ARG A 90 -11.76 -1.17 -1.30
N VAL A 91 -12.43 -0.04 -1.28
CA VAL A 91 -12.46 0.87 -2.42
C VAL A 91 -11.57 2.07 -2.12
N LEU A 92 -10.68 2.39 -3.03
CA LEU A 92 -9.81 3.55 -2.95
C LEU A 92 -10.29 4.58 -3.97
N ASP A 93 -10.72 5.72 -3.47
CA ASP A 93 -11.19 6.82 -4.30
C ASP A 93 -10.01 7.73 -4.61
N LEU A 94 -9.64 7.82 -5.88
CA LEU A 94 -8.53 8.64 -6.35
C LEU A 94 -8.98 10.02 -6.84
N GLY A 95 -10.27 10.32 -6.69
CA GLY A 95 -10.82 11.58 -7.14
C GLY A 95 -11.29 11.55 -8.59
N CYS A 96 -10.49 10.99 -9.47
CA CYS A 96 -10.84 10.84 -10.88
C CYS A 96 -11.53 9.51 -11.16
N CYS A 97 -11.33 8.52 -10.29
CA CYS A 97 -11.91 7.19 -10.43
C CYS A 97 -11.76 6.45 -9.11
N GLU A 98 -12.33 5.27 -9.03
CA GLU A 98 -12.22 4.41 -7.87
C GLU A 98 -11.51 3.11 -8.25
N VAL A 99 -10.66 2.61 -7.34
CA VAL A 99 -10.01 1.32 -7.49
C VAL A 99 -10.56 0.40 -6.40
N ARG A 100 -11.08 -0.73 -6.81
CA ARG A 100 -11.62 -1.72 -5.87
C ARG A 100 -10.65 -2.88 -5.74
N PHE A 101 -10.25 -3.15 -4.52
CA PHE A 101 -9.39 -4.30 -4.25
C PHE A 101 -10.27 -5.53 -4.06
N PRO A 102 -9.96 -6.65 -4.69
CA PRO A 102 -10.77 -7.84 -4.54
C PRO A 102 -10.70 -8.37 -3.11
N VAL A 103 -11.78 -9.01 -2.68
CA VAL A 103 -11.77 -9.72 -1.42
C VAL A 103 -10.90 -10.96 -1.60
N GLN A 104 -9.94 -11.14 -0.70
CA GLN A 104 -9.12 -12.33 -0.76
C GLN A 104 -9.94 -13.53 -0.30
N ASP A 105 -10.00 -14.54 -1.16
CA ASP A 105 -10.48 -15.84 -0.76
C ASP A 105 -9.32 -16.50 -0.01
N VAL A 106 -9.37 -16.39 1.29
CA VAL A 106 -8.38 -17.08 2.11
C VAL A 106 -8.85 -18.50 2.27
N PRO A 107 -8.08 -19.47 1.77
CA PRO A 107 -8.44 -20.87 1.97
C PRO A 107 -8.38 -21.26 3.43
#